data_b366add92b4243633cd150112ba03e96
#
_entry.id   b366add92b4243633cd150112ba03e96
#
_cell.length_a   1.000
_cell.length_b   1.000
_cell.length_c   1.000
_cell.angle_alpha   90.00
_cell.angle_beta   90.00
_cell.angle_gamma   90.00
#
_symmetry.space_group_name_H-M   'P 1'
#
loop_
_entity.id
_entity.type
_entity.pdbx_description
1 polymer ?
#
loop_
_entity_poly.entity_id
_entity_poly.type
_entity_poly.pdbx_seq_one_letter_code
_entity_poly.pdbx_strand_id
1 'polypeptide(L)'
;EVKDYVFENISGLENVYLAGGEPMLMKENYTFLKLLKEKNPNCTVRVNTNLSTTKTGIFELLCSFKNVHWTVSVETIKEEYEYVRHLGSWNDFVANLEIIRKLDHKINFNMLHFILNYDSIFDCVDYLKGKGFNDNSFIIGPLYGPDELSLLNLPEPMIDHVKSRLADRLALKPSGYLKNSYENLLSYFSTTPWDKNISLFYKKTKVRDERRNVDSKKIFPNLYKELDAYTLE
;
A
#
# COMPACT_ATOMS: atom_id res chain seq x y z
N GLU A 1 30.95 8.64 -9.05
CA GLU A 1 30.49 7.90 -7.86
C GLU A 1 29.36 6.91 -8.23
N VAL A 2 28.45 6.53 -7.30
CA VAL A 2 27.44 5.46 -7.57
C VAL A 2 26.58 5.77 -8.79
N LYS A 3 26.11 7.02 -8.93
CA LYS A 3 25.28 7.44 -10.08
C LYS A 3 26.04 7.26 -11.39
N ASP A 4 27.26 7.74 -11.47
CA ASP A 4 28.09 7.69 -12.69
C ASP A 4 28.37 6.23 -13.06
N TYR A 5 28.73 5.41 -12.07
CA TYR A 5 28.91 3.97 -12.27
C TYR A 5 27.67 3.28 -12.85
N VAL A 6 26.46 3.60 -12.33
CA VAL A 6 25.20 3.03 -12.83
C VAL A 6 24.96 3.45 -14.27
N PHE A 7 25.21 4.72 -14.62
CA PHE A 7 25.02 5.21 -15.98
C PHE A 7 26.04 4.61 -16.98
N GLU A 8 27.29 4.43 -16.56
CA GLU A 8 28.33 3.79 -17.38
C GLU A 8 28.05 2.31 -17.65
N ASN A 9 27.41 1.61 -16.67
CA ASN A 9 27.12 0.18 -16.75
C ASN A 9 25.66 -0.16 -17.11
N ILE A 10 24.91 0.81 -17.60
CA ILE A 10 23.45 0.69 -17.81
C ILE A 10 23.05 -0.45 -18.75
N SER A 11 23.91 -0.78 -19.72
CA SER A 11 23.69 -1.89 -20.68
C SER A 11 23.74 -3.27 -20.03
N GLY A 12 24.39 -3.41 -18.85
CA GLY A 12 24.50 -4.65 -18.11
C GLY A 12 23.47 -4.82 -17.00
N LEU A 13 22.56 -3.86 -16.78
CA LEU A 13 21.58 -3.95 -15.71
C LEU A 13 20.48 -4.96 -16.05
N GLU A 14 20.31 -5.99 -15.21
CA GLU A 14 19.23 -6.97 -15.37
C GLU A 14 17.92 -6.46 -14.77
N ASN A 15 18.01 -5.77 -13.63
CA ASN A 15 16.86 -5.27 -12.88
C ASN A 15 17.14 -3.87 -12.37
N VAL A 16 16.13 -3.02 -12.44
CA VAL A 16 16.11 -1.66 -11.86
C VAL A 16 14.91 -1.53 -10.95
N TYR A 17 15.12 -0.96 -9.76
CA TYR A 17 14.04 -0.69 -8.81
C TYR A 17 13.91 0.81 -8.57
N LEU A 18 12.79 1.37 -8.98
CA LEU A 18 12.42 2.77 -8.75
C LEU A 18 11.56 2.86 -7.50
N ALA A 19 12.10 3.47 -6.46
CA ALA A 19 11.45 3.67 -5.18
C ALA A 19 11.79 5.04 -4.58
N GLY A 20 11.11 5.38 -3.48
CA GLY A 20 11.27 6.65 -2.76
C GLY A 20 10.31 7.72 -3.29
N GLY A 21 9.67 8.47 -2.39
CA GLY A 21 8.64 9.44 -2.73
C GLY A 21 7.58 8.87 -3.69
N GLU A 22 7.35 9.56 -4.80
CA GLU A 22 6.60 9.03 -5.94
C GLU A 22 7.52 9.00 -7.19
N PRO A 23 7.98 7.82 -7.62
CA PRO A 23 8.96 7.70 -8.71
C PRO A 23 8.50 8.31 -10.04
N MET A 24 7.19 8.32 -10.30
CA MET A 24 6.64 8.89 -11.53
C MET A 24 6.69 10.42 -11.59
N LEU A 25 7.02 11.09 -10.47
CA LEU A 25 7.17 12.55 -10.39
C LEU A 25 8.64 13.01 -10.33
N MET A 26 9.60 12.08 -10.22
CA MET A 26 11.02 12.39 -10.06
C MET A 26 11.69 12.59 -11.42
N LYS A 27 12.13 13.81 -11.72
CA LYS A 27 12.75 14.17 -13.02
C LYS A 27 13.97 13.31 -13.36
N GLU A 28 14.72 12.90 -12.35
CA GLU A 28 15.90 12.04 -12.51
C GLU A 28 15.54 10.68 -13.11
N ASN A 29 14.38 10.13 -12.74
CA ASN A 29 13.89 8.87 -13.26
C ASN A 29 13.57 8.97 -14.77
N TYR A 30 13.09 10.13 -15.23
CA TYR A 30 12.84 10.32 -16.66
C TYR A 30 14.12 10.18 -17.49
N THR A 31 15.18 10.90 -17.08
CA THR A 31 16.47 10.86 -17.79
C THR A 31 17.08 9.46 -17.75
N PHE A 32 17.02 8.81 -16.60
CA PHE A 32 17.52 7.44 -16.41
C PHE A 32 16.78 6.43 -17.28
N LEU A 33 15.44 6.43 -17.21
CA LEU A 33 14.61 5.49 -17.99
C LEU A 33 14.75 5.70 -19.50
N LYS A 34 14.89 6.95 -19.96
CA LYS A 34 15.14 7.24 -21.37
C LYS A 34 16.45 6.61 -21.85
N LEU A 35 17.52 6.77 -21.09
CA LEU A 35 18.80 6.15 -21.40
C LEU A 35 18.74 4.62 -21.28
N LEU A 36 18.10 4.09 -20.23
CA LEU A 36 17.90 2.66 -20.05
C LEU A 36 17.14 2.06 -21.23
N LYS A 37 16.08 2.72 -21.71
CA LYS A 37 15.31 2.27 -22.87
C LYS A 37 16.16 2.21 -24.14
N GLU A 38 17.05 3.19 -24.33
CA GLU A 38 17.96 3.24 -25.48
C GLU A 38 19.02 2.15 -25.42
N LYS A 39 19.65 1.96 -24.26
CA LYS A 39 20.84 1.10 -24.10
C LYS A 39 20.50 -0.33 -23.71
N ASN A 40 19.39 -0.55 -23.01
CA ASN A 40 18.99 -1.84 -22.48
C ASN A 40 17.46 -1.99 -22.37
N PRO A 41 16.74 -2.07 -23.49
CA PRO A 41 15.27 -2.12 -23.52
C PRO A 41 14.67 -3.39 -22.89
N ASN A 42 15.48 -4.44 -22.67
CA ASN A 42 15.05 -5.70 -22.07
C ASN A 42 15.22 -5.75 -20.54
N CYS A 43 15.82 -4.73 -19.94
CA CYS A 43 15.94 -4.63 -18.48
C CYS A 43 14.55 -4.70 -17.83
N THR A 44 14.47 -5.46 -16.73
CA THR A 44 13.26 -5.49 -15.90
C THR A 44 13.19 -4.23 -15.04
N VAL A 45 12.13 -3.45 -15.18
CA VAL A 45 11.91 -2.25 -14.35
C VAL A 45 10.84 -2.55 -13.31
N ARG A 46 11.22 -2.46 -12.03
CA ARG A 46 10.29 -2.54 -10.89
C ARG A 46 10.02 -1.12 -10.40
N VAL A 47 8.75 -0.77 -10.24
CA VAL A 47 8.37 0.56 -9.76
C VAL A 47 7.40 0.44 -8.59
N ASN A 48 7.73 1.11 -7.47
CA ASN A 48 6.84 1.23 -6.32
C ASN A 48 6.15 2.60 -6.37
N THR A 49 4.83 2.60 -6.52
CA THR A 49 4.06 3.82 -6.78
C THR A 49 2.76 3.84 -5.98
N ASN A 50 2.30 5.03 -5.61
CA ASN A 50 0.94 5.24 -5.12
C ASN A 50 -0.09 5.35 -6.26
N LEU A 51 0.38 5.31 -7.50
CA LEU A 51 -0.42 5.38 -8.73
C LEU A 51 -1.33 6.62 -8.80
N SER A 52 -0.92 7.72 -8.17
CA SER A 52 -1.71 8.96 -8.13
C SER A 52 -1.85 9.65 -9.48
N THR A 53 -0.96 9.36 -10.43
CA THR A 53 -0.99 9.94 -11.77
C THR A 53 -0.37 9.01 -12.81
N THR A 54 -0.93 9.04 -14.01
CA THR A 54 -0.36 8.41 -15.24
C THR A 54 -0.01 9.47 -16.29
N LYS A 55 -0.22 10.75 -15.98
CA LYS A 55 -0.01 11.87 -16.90
C LYS A 55 1.44 12.40 -16.82
N THR A 56 2.42 11.51 -16.98
CA THR A 56 3.84 11.88 -16.91
C THR A 56 4.63 11.19 -18.00
N GLY A 57 5.69 11.84 -18.51
CA GLY A 57 6.61 11.22 -19.47
C GLY A 57 7.31 9.97 -18.92
N ILE A 58 7.43 9.86 -17.58
CA ILE A 58 7.95 8.65 -16.91
C ILE A 58 6.98 7.49 -17.10
N PHE A 59 5.68 7.73 -16.93
CA PHE A 59 4.67 6.70 -17.14
C PHE A 59 4.68 6.20 -18.58
N GLU A 60 4.75 7.12 -19.55
CA GLU A 60 4.83 6.78 -20.98
C GLU A 60 6.07 5.91 -21.28
N LEU A 61 7.23 6.28 -20.70
CA LEU A 61 8.44 5.48 -20.81
C LEU A 61 8.25 4.09 -20.21
N LEU A 62 7.68 3.97 -19.00
CA LEU A 62 7.41 2.70 -18.35
C LEU A 62 6.50 1.81 -19.21
N CYS A 63 5.44 2.38 -19.79
CA CYS A 63 4.56 1.65 -20.72
C CYS A 63 5.29 1.12 -21.96
N SER A 64 6.40 1.74 -22.35
CA SER A 64 7.18 1.31 -23.50
C SER A 64 8.12 0.13 -23.23
N PHE A 65 8.43 -0.18 -21.95
CA PHE A 65 9.24 -1.35 -21.61
C PHE A 65 8.40 -2.62 -21.66
N LYS A 66 9.02 -3.73 -22.05
CA LYS A 66 8.37 -5.04 -22.09
C LYS A 66 8.18 -5.64 -20.71
N ASN A 67 9.16 -5.46 -19.83
CA ASN A 67 9.23 -6.10 -18.53
C ASN A 67 9.09 -5.06 -17.41
N VAL A 68 7.85 -4.71 -17.05
CA VAL A 68 7.59 -3.82 -15.91
C VAL A 68 6.84 -4.56 -14.82
N HIS A 69 7.31 -4.41 -13.58
CA HIS A 69 6.63 -4.90 -12.38
C HIS A 69 6.15 -3.70 -11.57
N TRP A 70 4.84 -3.48 -11.56
CA TRP A 70 4.19 -2.47 -10.74
C TRP A 70 3.97 -3.01 -9.33
N THR A 71 4.48 -2.30 -8.33
CA THR A 71 4.13 -2.49 -6.94
C THR A 71 3.28 -1.29 -6.53
N VAL A 72 1.98 -1.49 -6.46
CA VAL A 72 1.01 -0.43 -6.20
C VAL A 72 0.68 -0.39 -4.72
N SER A 73 0.87 0.77 -4.09
CA SER A 73 0.55 0.96 -2.68
C SER A 73 -0.90 1.37 -2.51
N VAL A 74 -1.70 0.57 -1.80
CA VAL A 74 -3.10 0.83 -1.47
C VAL A 74 -3.49 0.08 -0.20
N GLU A 75 -4.23 0.69 0.70
CA GLU A 75 -4.58 0.09 2.00
C GLU A 75 -6.08 0.07 2.29
N THR A 76 -6.84 0.94 1.63
CA THR A 76 -8.27 1.16 1.85
C THR A 76 -8.94 1.56 0.53
N ILE A 77 -10.24 1.79 0.56
CA ILE A 77 -11.04 2.18 -0.62
C ILE A 77 -11.80 3.49 -0.37
N LYS A 78 -12.20 4.17 -1.44
CA LYS A 78 -13.08 5.34 -1.43
C LYS A 78 -12.57 6.47 -0.50
N GLU A 79 -13.43 7.00 0.36
CA GLU A 79 -13.12 8.11 1.28
C GLU A 79 -12.01 7.77 2.27
N GLU A 80 -11.95 6.53 2.74
CA GLU A 80 -10.85 6.05 3.58
C GLU A 80 -9.52 6.12 2.85
N TYR A 81 -9.48 5.75 1.56
CA TYR A 81 -8.27 5.89 0.74
C TYR A 81 -7.82 7.35 0.67
N GLU A 82 -8.74 8.30 0.43
CA GLU A 82 -8.41 9.72 0.32
C GLU A 82 -7.92 10.31 1.65
N TYR A 83 -8.42 9.79 2.77
CA TYR A 83 -7.90 10.16 4.09
C TYR A 83 -6.49 9.62 4.34
N VAL A 84 -6.25 8.34 4.06
CA VAL A 84 -4.95 7.68 4.25
C VAL A 84 -3.92 8.24 3.29
N ARG A 85 -4.29 8.40 2.03
CA ARG A 85 -3.47 8.95 0.94
C ARG A 85 -3.80 10.41 0.70
N HIS A 86 -3.39 11.28 1.63
CA HIS A 86 -3.68 12.71 1.58
C HIS A 86 -3.37 13.31 0.21
N LEU A 87 -4.31 14.07 -0.36
CA LEU A 87 -4.32 14.60 -1.72
C LEU A 87 -4.48 13.53 -2.82
N GLY A 88 -4.66 12.27 -2.47
CA GLY A 88 -5.05 11.23 -3.41
C GLY A 88 -6.54 11.32 -3.76
N SER A 89 -6.89 10.92 -4.98
CA SER A 89 -8.28 10.73 -5.42
C SER A 89 -8.51 9.24 -5.69
N TRP A 90 -9.54 8.68 -5.07
CA TRP A 90 -9.90 7.28 -5.30
C TRP A 90 -10.29 7.03 -6.76
N ASN A 91 -11.03 7.97 -7.36
CA ASN A 91 -11.45 7.84 -8.75
C ASN A 91 -10.26 7.86 -9.71
N ASP A 92 -9.27 8.73 -9.47
CA ASP A 92 -8.05 8.77 -10.28
C ASP A 92 -7.22 7.50 -10.08
N PHE A 93 -7.10 7.00 -8.84
CA PHE A 93 -6.44 5.73 -8.55
C PHE A 93 -7.06 4.59 -9.35
N VAL A 94 -8.39 4.45 -9.30
CA VAL A 94 -9.11 3.39 -10.02
C VAL A 94 -8.94 3.53 -11.54
N ALA A 95 -9.04 4.75 -12.08
CA ALA A 95 -8.83 5.01 -13.50
C ALA A 95 -7.39 4.66 -13.93
N ASN A 96 -6.40 5.05 -13.14
CA ASN A 96 -4.99 4.75 -13.40
C ASN A 96 -4.69 3.24 -13.30
N LEU A 97 -5.30 2.55 -12.32
CA LEU A 97 -5.20 1.10 -12.19
C LEU A 97 -5.75 0.37 -13.43
N GLU A 98 -6.89 0.82 -13.96
CA GLU A 98 -7.46 0.26 -15.20
C GLU A 98 -6.57 0.49 -16.42
N ILE A 99 -5.78 1.57 -16.43
CA ILE A 99 -4.81 1.80 -17.51
C ILE A 99 -3.68 0.77 -17.44
N ILE A 100 -3.01 0.62 -16.28
CA ILE A 100 -1.89 -0.33 -16.15
C ILE A 100 -2.34 -1.78 -16.26
N ARG A 101 -3.59 -2.10 -15.87
CA ARG A 101 -4.16 -3.44 -15.98
C ARG A 101 -4.32 -3.93 -17.44
N LYS A 102 -4.43 -3.00 -18.39
CA LYS A 102 -4.49 -3.31 -19.83
C LYS A 102 -3.12 -3.57 -20.45
N LEU A 103 -2.06 -3.26 -19.72
CA LEU A 103 -0.70 -3.57 -20.14
C LEU A 103 -0.38 -5.02 -19.77
N ASP A 104 0.44 -5.70 -20.56
CA ASP A 104 0.94 -7.04 -20.25
C ASP A 104 2.09 -6.96 -19.24
N HIS A 105 1.83 -6.32 -18.12
CA HIS A 105 2.78 -6.08 -17.05
C HIS A 105 2.34 -6.75 -15.75
N LYS A 106 3.32 -7.16 -14.94
CA LYS A 106 3.04 -7.71 -13.62
C LYS A 106 2.61 -6.60 -12.66
N ILE A 107 1.50 -6.82 -11.94
CA ILE A 107 0.98 -5.91 -10.92
C ILE A 107 0.88 -6.64 -9.59
N ASN A 108 1.49 -6.05 -8.54
CA ASN A 108 1.33 -6.46 -7.16
C ASN A 108 0.87 -5.27 -6.32
N PHE A 109 0.12 -5.54 -5.26
CA PHE A 109 -0.29 -4.56 -4.26
C PHE A 109 0.55 -4.72 -3.02
N ASN A 110 1.17 -3.61 -2.56
CA ASN A 110 1.83 -3.53 -1.27
C ASN A 110 0.90 -2.79 -0.32
N MET A 111 0.42 -3.51 0.69
CA MET A 111 -0.63 -3.04 1.59
C MET A 111 -0.10 -3.05 3.03
N LEU A 112 -0.33 -1.97 3.75
CA LEU A 112 0.00 -1.88 5.18
C LEU A 112 -1.28 -2.02 6.00
N HIS A 113 -1.24 -2.90 7.00
CA HIS A 113 -2.33 -3.10 7.94
C HIS A 113 -2.07 -2.31 9.23
N PHE A 114 -2.98 -1.41 9.58
CA PHE A 114 -2.83 -0.47 10.69
C PHE A 114 -4.21 -0.05 11.25
N ILE A 115 -4.25 0.76 12.31
CA ILE A 115 -5.48 1.10 13.03
C ILE A 115 -6.61 1.57 12.09
N LEU A 116 -6.33 2.51 11.17
CA LEU A 116 -7.38 3.10 10.34
C LEU A 116 -8.04 2.11 9.37
N ASN A 117 -7.35 1.02 9.05
CA ASN A 117 -7.90 -0.03 8.18
C ASN A 117 -8.00 -1.39 8.88
N TYR A 118 -8.13 -1.40 10.22
CA TYR A 118 -8.10 -2.63 11.02
C TYR A 118 -9.04 -3.73 10.51
N ASP A 119 -10.19 -3.37 9.97
CA ASP A 119 -11.15 -4.28 9.34
C ASP A 119 -11.30 -4.04 7.83
N SER A 120 -11.30 -2.79 7.35
CA SER A 120 -11.55 -2.44 5.95
C SER A 120 -10.44 -2.83 4.97
N ILE A 121 -9.27 -3.28 5.44
CA ILE A 121 -8.24 -3.84 4.57
C ILE A 121 -8.74 -5.07 3.82
N PHE A 122 -9.61 -5.88 4.44
CA PHE A 122 -10.21 -7.05 3.80
C PHE A 122 -11.15 -6.66 2.66
N ASP A 123 -11.89 -5.56 2.81
CA ASP A 123 -12.75 -5.01 1.76
C ASP A 123 -11.93 -4.49 0.57
N CYS A 124 -10.76 -3.91 0.86
CA CYS A 124 -9.82 -3.49 -0.18
C CYS A 124 -9.30 -4.69 -0.99
N VAL A 125 -8.92 -5.78 -0.33
CA VAL A 125 -8.52 -7.03 -0.99
C VAL A 125 -9.66 -7.59 -1.84
N ASP A 126 -10.88 -7.64 -1.30
CA ASP A 126 -12.05 -8.18 -2.01
C ASP A 126 -12.40 -7.30 -3.23
N TYR A 127 -12.33 -5.97 -3.10
CA TYR A 127 -12.51 -5.05 -4.21
C TYR A 127 -11.52 -5.33 -5.35
N LEU A 128 -10.24 -5.47 -5.03
CA LEU A 128 -9.20 -5.74 -6.02
C LEU A 128 -9.32 -7.15 -6.61
N LYS A 129 -9.70 -8.16 -5.83
CA LYS A 129 -10.03 -9.50 -6.34
C LYS A 129 -11.22 -9.45 -7.30
N GLY A 130 -12.24 -8.65 -7.00
CA GLY A 130 -13.36 -8.37 -7.91
C GLY A 130 -12.94 -7.70 -9.22
N LYS A 131 -11.78 -7.04 -9.26
CA LYS A 131 -11.14 -6.53 -10.48
C LYS A 131 -10.31 -7.58 -11.24
N GLY A 132 -10.25 -8.83 -10.76
CA GLY A 132 -9.57 -9.94 -11.41
C GLY A 132 -8.14 -10.20 -10.94
N PHE A 133 -7.67 -9.53 -9.88
CA PHE A 133 -6.37 -9.84 -9.28
C PHE A 133 -6.46 -11.11 -8.43
N ASN A 134 -5.43 -11.96 -8.49
CA ASN A 134 -5.36 -13.20 -7.75
C ASN A 134 -4.54 -13.06 -6.45
N ASP A 135 -4.51 -14.11 -5.63
CA ASP A 135 -3.85 -14.13 -4.33
C ASP A 135 -2.36 -13.79 -4.39
N ASN A 136 -1.67 -14.08 -5.49
CA ASN A 136 -0.26 -13.73 -5.68
C ASN A 136 -0.03 -12.24 -5.98
N SER A 137 -1.09 -11.46 -6.11
CA SER A 137 -0.99 -10.02 -6.31
C SER A 137 -0.91 -9.23 -5.00
N PHE A 138 -1.14 -9.84 -3.83
CA PHE A 138 -1.28 -9.13 -2.56
C PHE A 138 -0.15 -9.44 -1.60
N ILE A 139 0.54 -8.40 -1.13
CA ILE A 139 1.54 -8.45 -0.07
C ILE A 139 1.04 -7.52 1.04
N ILE A 140 0.68 -8.09 2.19
CA ILE A 140 0.13 -7.34 3.32
C ILE A 140 1.06 -7.52 4.50
N GLY A 141 1.48 -6.40 5.11
CA GLY A 141 2.30 -6.42 6.31
C GLY A 141 1.79 -5.44 7.37
N PRO A 142 2.19 -5.59 8.64
CA PRO A 142 1.87 -4.62 9.66
C PRO A 142 2.62 -3.31 9.43
N LEU A 143 2.01 -2.19 9.82
CA LEU A 143 2.69 -0.90 9.85
C LEU A 143 3.53 -0.81 11.12
N TYR A 144 4.85 -0.71 10.97
CA TYR A 144 5.79 -0.57 12.09
C TYR A 144 5.99 0.86 12.58
N GLY A 145 5.60 1.84 11.82
CA GLY A 145 5.69 3.26 12.16
C GLY A 145 4.91 4.13 11.18
N PRO A 146 4.36 5.24 11.65
CA PRO A 146 4.50 5.82 12.99
C PRO A 146 3.72 5.05 14.06
N ASP A 147 4.25 5.03 15.29
CA ASP A 147 3.78 4.19 16.40
C ASP A 147 2.28 4.35 16.69
N GLU A 148 1.76 5.57 16.61
CA GLU A 148 0.34 5.84 16.85
C GLU A 148 -0.63 5.14 15.89
N LEU A 149 -0.15 4.63 14.78
CA LEU A 149 -0.96 3.90 13.80
C LEU A 149 -0.80 2.38 13.91
N SER A 150 0.05 1.88 14.78
CA SER A 150 0.25 0.44 14.97
C SER A 150 -1.04 -0.23 15.45
N LEU A 151 -1.38 -1.39 14.85
CA LEU A 151 -2.48 -2.24 15.31
C LEU A 151 -2.34 -2.67 16.78
N LEU A 152 -1.12 -2.72 17.32
CA LEU A 152 -0.85 -3.11 18.71
C LEU A 152 -1.37 -2.08 19.72
N ASN A 153 -1.79 -0.90 19.30
CA ASN A 153 -2.44 0.09 20.15
C ASN A 153 -3.96 -0.13 20.27
N LEU A 154 -4.54 -1.03 19.49
CA LEU A 154 -5.97 -1.34 19.58
C LEU A 154 -6.30 -2.04 20.91
N PRO A 155 -7.51 -1.82 21.46
CA PRO A 155 -8.03 -2.63 22.55
C PRO A 155 -8.01 -4.13 22.22
N GLU A 156 -7.82 -4.96 23.25
CA GLU A 156 -7.68 -6.42 23.09
C GLU A 156 -8.83 -7.06 22.30
N PRO A 157 -10.12 -6.73 22.57
CA PRO A 157 -11.22 -7.29 21.81
C PRO A 157 -11.18 -6.95 20.31
N MET A 158 -10.67 -5.76 19.96
CA MET A 158 -10.51 -5.37 18.53
C MET A 158 -9.36 -6.14 17.88
N ILE A 159 -8.28 -6.42 18.60
CA ILE A 159 -7.20 -7.29 18.11
C ILE A 159 -7.71 -8.71 17.91
N ASP A 160 -8.51 -9.24 18.85
CA ASP A 160 -9.10 -10.57 18.71
C ASP A 160 -10.09 -10.64 17.55
N HIS A 161 -10.84 -9.56 17.29
CA HIS A 161 -11.63 -9.43 16.05
C HIS A 161 -10.75 -9.53 14.81
N VAL A 162 -9.64 -8.77 14.73
CA VAL A 162 -8.71 -8.83 13.59
C VAL A 162 -8.13 -10.24 13.40
N LYS A 163 -7.72 -10.90 14.50
CA LYS A 163 -7.25 -12.30 14.45
C LYS A 163 -8.32 -13.25 13.91
N SER A 164 -9.56 -13.11 14.38
CA SER A 164 -10.70 -13.90 13.88
C SER A 164 -10.91 -13.70 12.39
N ARG A 165 -10.91 -12.46 11.92
CA ARG A 165 -11.01 -12.12 10.49
C ARG A 165 -9.89 -12.75 9.66
N LEU A 166 -8.65 -12.71 10.16
CA LEU A 166 -7.51 -13.37 9.49
C LEU A 166 -7.68 -14.88 9.43
N ALA A 167 -8.16 -15.51 10.51
CA ALA A 167 -8.44 -16.95 10.55
C ALA A 167 -9.54 -17.33 9.55
N ASP A 168 -10.63 -16.57 9.49
CA ASP A 168 -11.71 -16.77 8.52
C ASP A 168 -11.20 -16.67 7.08
N ARG A 169 -10.33 -15.69 6.81
CA ARG A 169 -9.71 -15.54 5.48
C ARG A 169 -8.79 -16.71 5.13
N LEU A 170 -8.04 -17.24 6.09
CA LEU A 170 -7.22 -18.45 5.90
C LEU A 170 -8.06 -19.71 5.69
N ALA A 171 -9.24 -19.79 6.33
CA ALA A 171 -10.18 -20.90 6.11
C ALA A 171 -10.70 -20.98 4.66
N LEU A 172 -10.70 -19.86 3.93
CA LEU A 172 -10.98 -19.81 2.49
C LEU A 172 -9.84 -20.38 1.61
N LYS A 173 -8.75 -20.85 2.22
CA LYS A 173 -7.58 -21.45 1.58
C LYS A 173 -6.93 -20.56 0.51
N PRO A 174 -6.61 -19.31 0.83
CA PRO A 174 -5.86 -18.46 -0.09
C PRO A 174 -4.51 -19.11 -0.44
N SER A 175 -3.90 -18.65 -1.52
CA SER A 175 -2.61 -19.16 -1.99
C SER A 175 -1.51 -18.09 -1.97
N GLY A 176 -0.26 -18.52 -2.18
CA GLY A 176 0.88 -17.65 -2.46
C GLY A 176 1.09 -16.52 -1.46
N TYR A 177 1.28 -15.30 -1.95
CA TYR A 177 1.63 -14.14 -1.12
C TYR A 177 0.51 -13.75 -0.15
N LEU A 178 -0.76 -13.88 -0.54
CA LEU A 178 -1.88 -13.52 0.35
C LEU A 178 -1.95 -14.46 1.56
N LYS A 179 -1.78 -15.77 1.34
CA LYS A 179 -1.69 -16.75 2.44
C LYS A 179 -0.57 -16.38 3.41
N ASN A 180 0.64 -16.21 2.89
CA ASN A 180 1.81 -15.87 3.70
C ASN A 180 1.61 -14.56 4.48
N SER A 181 0.96 -13.56 3.87
CA SER A 181 0.64 -12.29 4.50
C SER A 181 -0.28 -12.47 5.71
N TYR A 182 -1.35 -13.25 5.58
CA TYR A 182 -2.28 -13.50 6.68
C TYR A 182 -1.62 -14.30 7.81
N GLU A 183 -0.82 -15.32 7.49
CA GLU A 183 -0.05 -16.10 8.47
C GLU A 183 0.96 -15.22 9.23
N ASN A 184 1.68 -14.34 8.52
CA ASN A 184 2.63 -13.41 9.12
C ASN A 184 1.95 -12.38 10.03
N LEU A 185 0.76 -11.87 9.66
CA LEU A 185 -0.01 -10.97 10.49
C LEU A 185 -0.49 -11.65 11.79
N LEU A 186 -0.96 -12.90 11.73
CA LEU A 186 -1.32 -13.67 12.93
C LEU A 186 -0.09 -13.88 13.83
N SER A 187 1.05 -14.22 13.26
CA SER A 187 2.31 -14.35 13.99
C SER A 187 2.74 -13.04 14.66
N TYR A 188 2.58 -11.91 13.95
CA TYR A 188 2.89 -10.58 14.48
C TYR A 188 2.15 -10.28 15.78
N PHE A 189 0.85 -10.56 15.85
CA PHE A 189 0.05 -10.37 17.07
C PHE A 189 0.45 -11.31 18.23
N SER A 190 1.07 -12.45 17.93
CA SER A 190 1.47 -13.44 18.93
C SER A 190 2.87 -13.20 19.49
N THR A 191 3.74 -12.55 18.72
CA THR A 191 5.17 -12.41 19.04
C THR A 191 5.59 -11.00 19.44
N THR A 192 4.76 -10.00 19.16
CA THR A 192 5.10 -8.61 19.44
C THR A 192 4.37 -8.12 20.69
N PRO A 193 5.07 -7.52 21.68
CA PRO A 193 4.44 -6.96 22.88
C PRO A 193 3.46 -5.84 22.51
N TRP A 194 2.35 -5.77 23.23
CA TRP A 194 1.33 -4.75 23.04
C TRP A 194 1.71 -3.46 23.75
N ASP A 195 1.64 -2.36 23.01
CA ASP A 195 1.83 -1.02 23.58
C ASP A 195 0.47 -0.28 23.62
N LYS A 196 -0.43 -0.67 24.48
CA LYS A 196 -1.83 -0.20 24.61
C LYS A 196 -1.98 1.33 24.69
N ASN A 197 -1.37 2.08 23.77
CA ASN A 197 -1.36 3.54 23.78
C ASN A 197 -2.32 4.16 22.75
N ILE A 198 -3.60 3.77 22.85
CA ILE A 198 -4.65 4.31 21.98
C ILE A 198 -4.81 5.83 22.15
N SER A 199 -4.43 6.40 23.30
CA SER A 199 -4.51 7.85 23.53
C SER A 199 -3.60 8.63 22.59
N LEU A 200 -2.47 8.06 22.19
CA LEU A 200 -1.57 8.67 21.22
C LEU A 200 -2.22 8.73 19.83
N PHE A 201 -2.93 7.68 19.45
CA PHE A 201 -3.72 7.67 18.20
C PHE A 201 -4.74 8.81 18.17
N TYR A 202 -5.57 8.96 19.21
CA TYR A 202 -6.56 10.05 19.29
C TYR A 202 -5.90 11.42 19.19
N LYS A 203 -4.84 11.66 19.97
CA LYS A 203 -4.10 12.93 19.97
C LYS A 203 -3.54 13.28 18.59
N LYS A 204 -2.86 12.33 17.94
CA LYS A 204 -2.22 12.56 16.66
C LYS A 204 -3.22 12.67 15.52
N THR A 205 -4.30 11.88 15.57
CA THR A 205 -5.37 11.94 14.57
C THR A 205 -6.13 13.25 14.64
N LYS A 206 -6.43 13.74 15.85
CA LYS A 206 -7.04 15.07 16.03
C LYS A 206 -6.19 16.18 15.39
N VAL A 207 -4.88 16.20 15.62
CA VAL A 207 -3.97 17.18 15.00
C VAL A 207 -3.96 17.05 13.48
N ARG A 208 -4.03 15.82 12.97
CA ARG A 208 -4.08 15.55 11.52
C ARG A 208 -5.37 16.08 10.91
N ASP A 209 -6.50 15.84 11.56
CA ASP A 209 -7.83 16.28 11.12
C ASP A 209 -7.92 17.80 11.08
N GLU A 210 -7.47 18.48 12.14
CA GLU A 210 -7.42 19.94 12.21
C GLU A 210 -6.57 20.53 11.06
N ARG A 211 -5.37 19.98 10.81
CA ARG A 211 -4.48 20.45 9.74
C ARG A 211 -5.05 20.25 8.34
N ARG A 212 -5.85 19.20 8.14
CA ARG A 212 -6.42 18.82 6.84
C ARG A 212 -7.85 19.29 6.66
N ASN A 213 -8.46 19.91 7.69
CA ASN A 213 -9.87 20.29 7.75
C ASN A 213 -10.80 19.11 7.39
N VAL A 214 -10.58 17.97 8.02
CA VAL A 214 -11.35 16.73 7.85
C VAL A 214 -11.77 16.19 9.21
N ASP A 215 -12.68 15.23 9.22
CA ASP A 215 -13.17 14.57 10.43
C ASP A 215 -13.06 13.03 10.24
N SER A 216 -12.03 12.46 10.83
CA SER A 216 -11.79 11.02 10.75
C SER A 216 -12.92 10.18 11.33
N LYS A 217 -13.66 10.68 12.33
CA LYS A 217 -14.81 9.96 12.90
C LYS A 217 -15.92 9.74 11.88
N LYS A 218 -16.10 10.68 10.95
CA LYS A 218 -17.08 10.54 9.86
C LYS A 218 -16.61 9.57 8.77
N ILE A 219 -15.29 9.53 8.53
CA ILE A 219 -14.69 8.69 7.50
C ILE A 219 -14.57 7.24 7.96
N PHE A 220 -14.26 7.02 9.25
CA PHE A 220 -14.09 5.70 9.87
C PHE A 220 -15.12 5.44 11.00
N PRO A 221 -16.43 5.52 10.74
CA PRO A 221 -17.44 5.47 11.80
C PRO A 221 -17.44 4.16 12.58
N ASN A 222 -17.17 3.04 11.93
CA ASN A 222 -17.10 1.74 12.58
C ASN A 222 -15.90 1.64 13.53
N LEU A 223 -14.73 2.11 13.12
CA LEU A 223 -13.53 2.15 13.97
C LEU A 223 -13.81 2.94 15.25
N TYR A 224 -14.32 4.15 15.13
CA TYR A 224 -14.55 5.01 16.29
C TYR A 224 -15.69 4.50 17.18
N LYS A 225 -16.73 3.91 16.61
CA LYS A 225 -17.80 3.27 17.39
C LYS A 225 -17.25 2.14 18.27
N GLU A 226 -16.36 1.32 17.76
CA GLU A 226 -15.74 0.25 18.54
C GLU A 226 -14.73 0.80 19.54
N LEU A 227 -13.86 1.73 19.15
CA LEU A 227 -12.92 2.35 20.08
C LEU A 227 -13.63 3.04 21.25
N ASP A 228 -14.70 3.80 21.00
CA ASP A 228 -15.44 4.51 22.04
C ASP A 228 -16.13 3.51 23.01
N ALA A 229 -16.51 2.31 22.56
CA ALA A 229 -17.07 1.27 23.42
C ALA A 229 -16.07 0.72 24.44
N TYR A 230 -14.76 0.74 24.12
CA TYR A 230 -13.70 0.20 25.00
C TYR A 230 -12.89 1.27 25.74
N THR A 231 -13.12 2.57 25.48
CA THR A 231 -12.42 3.66 26.15
C THR A 231 -13.26 4.31 27.26
N LEU A 232 -14.52 3.92 27.41
CA LEU A 232 -15.45 4.40 28.44
C LEU A 232 -15.43 3.54 29.72
N GLU A 233 -14.60 2.50 29.78
CA GLU A 233 -14.30 1.70 30.97
C GLU A 233 -12.94 2.13 31.58
#